data_1922dcd6fe88761b00f24982020b75c3
#
_entry.id   1922dcd6fe88761b00f24982020b75c3
#
_cell.length_a   1.000
_cell.length_b   1.000
_cell.length_c   1.000
_cell.angle_alpha   90.00
_cell.angle_beta   90.00
_cell.angle_gamma   90.00
#
_symmetry.space_group_name_H-M   'P 1'
#
loop_
_entity.id
_entity.type
_entity.pdbx_description
1 polymer ?
#
loop_
_entity_poly.entity_id
_entity_poly.type
_entity_poly.pdbx_seq_one_letter_code
_entity_poly.pdbx_strand_id
1 'polypeptide(L)'
;MIEIVFLIPLVTGALAFFLPRPAARHLLMLTGAVHLPLSISLWVRQPQALFEEYFAVTPEGLLSLLVISLLFFLISIYTTGYLKAANIRSERVFAGSMLLFLSTMTMVTLSDHIMVMWIAIEATTLASAPLIYTHRSAATLEATLKYVLICSVGIALALLGSVLITLSMDVGGVDVPVAFSTLAVVAKRLDPLWLKAGFVFILVGYGTKMGLAPMHTWLPDAHSEAPSPASALLSGVLLNCAYLGIFKTNKIMHAAGLESFSGTIMIVFGLASILVAATFILKQTEYKRLLAYSSIENMGIIAFGTGVGGLAAYGAVLCLIHHSLIKSSLFLSS
;
A
#
# COMPACT_ATOMS: atom_id res chain seq x y z
N MET A 1 4.23 17.13 -14.25
CA MET A 1 5.44 16.37 -13.80
C MET A 1 5.06 15.26 -12.83
N ILE A 2 4.10 15.49 -11.94
CA ILE A 2 3.58 14.48 -10.99
C ILE A 2 3.07 13.24 -11.73
N GLU A 3 2.26 13.46 -12.76
CA GLU A 3 1.63 12.40 -13.56
C GLU A 3 2.67 11.53 -14.29
N ILE A 4 3.77 12.11 -14.73
CA ILE A 4 4.84 11.40 -15.44
C ILE A 4 5.43 10.29 -14.56
N VAL A 5 5.51 10.50 -13.24
CA VAL A 5 6.12 9.54 -12.32
C VAL A 5 5.36 8.22 -12.28
N PHE A 6 4.01 8.23 -12.33
CA PHE A 6 3.24 6.98 -12.40
C PHE A 6 2.97 6.53 -13.84
N LEU A 7 2.96 7.44 -14.84
CA LEU A 7 2.74 7.08 -16.24
C LEU A 7 3.93 6.32 -16.84
N ILE A 8 5.16 6.67 -16.49
CA ILE A 8 6.35 5.95 -16.98
C ILE A 8 6.27 4.46 -16.65
N PRO A 9 6.11 4.03 -15.36
CA PRO A 9 5.99 2.61 -15.06
C PRO A 9 4.70 1.97 -15.61
N LEU A 10 3.62 2.73 -15.82
CA LEU A 10 2.41 2.23 -16.47
C LEU A 10 2.70 1.83 -17.93
N VAL A 11 3.29 2.74 -18.69
CA VAL A 11 3.59 2.53 -20.12
C VAL A 11 4.65 1.43 -20.29
N THR A 12 5.73 1.49 -19.51
CA THR A 12 6.80 0.48 -19.56
C THR A 12 6.29 -0.90 -19.09
N GLY A 13 5.37 -0.95 -18.13
CA GLY A 13 4.70 -2.17 -17.70
C GLY A 13 3.86 -2.79 -18.81
N ALA A 14 3.04 -1.99 -19.48
CA ALA A 14 2.26 -2.44 -20.63
C ALA A 14 3.17 -2.95 -21.77
N LEU A 15 4.25 -2.24 -22.09
CA LEU A 15 5.23 -2.65 -23.10
C LEU A 15 5.94 -3.97 -22.75
N ALA A 16 6.25 -4.21 -21.48
CA ALA A 16 6.97 -5.41 -21.02
C ALA A 16 6.27 -6.72 -21.40
N PHE A 17 4.94 -6.74 -21.51
CA PHE A 17 4.18 -7.92 -21.95
C PHE A 17 4.48 -8.34 -23.37
N PHE A 18 4.87 -7.41 -24.24
CA PHE A 18 5.10 -7.65 -25.67
C PHE A 18 6.58 -7.82 -26.00
N LEU A 19 7.51 -7.37 -25.16
CA LEU A 19 8.94 -7.43 -25.39
C LEU A 19 9.53 -8.84 -25.22
N PRO A 20 10.68 -9.16 -25.86
CA PRO A 20 11.43 -10.38 -25.55
C PRO A 20 11.90 -10.39 -24.10
N ARG A 21 12.04 -11.61 -23.51
CA ARG A 21 12.40 -11.79 -22.10
C ARG A 21 13.61 -10.95 -21.63
N PRO A 22 14.76 -10.92 -22.36
CA PRO A 22 15.89 -10.08 -21.94
C PRO A 22 15.55 -8.59 -21.90
N ALA A 23 14.80 -8.09 -22.89
CA ALA A 23 14.39 -6.69 -22.95
C ALA A 23 13.44 -6.31 -21.81
N ALA A 24 12.48 -7.19 -21.46
CA ALA A 24 11.58 -6.97 -20.33
C ALA A 24 12.33 -6.86 -19.00
N ARG A 25 13.39 -7.67 -18.79
CA ARG A 25 14.25 -7.58 -17.58
C ARG A 25 15.01 -6.26 -17.53
N HIS A 26 15.61 -5.83 -18.64
CA HIS A 26 16.35 -4.55 -18.72
C HIS A 26 15.40 -3.36 -18.53
N LEU A 27 14.18 -3.45 -19.08
CA LEU A 27 13.16 -2.42 -18.93
C LEU A 27 12.74 -2.26 -17.46
N LEU A 28 12.60 -3.38 -16.72
CA LEU A 28 12.31 -3.37 -15.29
C LEU A 28 13.34 -2.56 -14.50
N MET A 29 14.63 -2.87 -14.71
CA MET A 29 15.73 -2.19 -14.02
C MET A 29 15.84 -0.72 -14.45
N LEU A 30 15.72 -0.44 -15.76
CA LEU A 30 15.81 0.92 -16.29
C LEU A 30 14.68 1.82 -15.75
N THR A 31 13.46 1.28 -15.72
CA THR A 31 12.31 2.03 -15.17
C THR A 31 12.52 2.34 -13.69
N GLY A 32 13.02 1.40 -12.89
CA GLY A 32 13.37 1.65 -11.48
C GLY A 32 14.46 2.73 -11.33
N ALA A 33 15.50 2.67 -12.18
CA ALA A 33 16.59 3.64 -12.19
C ALA A 33 16.15 5.05 -12.60
N VAL A 34 15.13 5.19 -13.46
CA VAL A 34 14.56 6.48 -13.85
C VAL A 34 13.53 6.98 -12.81
N HIS A 35 12.74 6.07 -12.24
CA HIS A 35 11.70 6.41 -11.29
C HIS A 35 12.25 7.02 -9.99
N LEU A 36 13.38 6.52 -9.50
CA LEU A 36 13.98 7.02 -8.26
C LEU A 36 14.42 8.50 -8.35
N PRO A 37 15.20 8.95 -9.34
CA PRO A 37 15.54 10.37 -9.50
C PRO A 37 14.30 11.27 -9.73
N LEU A 38 13.30 10.77 -10.45
CA LEU A 38 12.05 11.51 -10.64
C LEU A 38 11.33 11.71 -9.30
N SER A 39 11.26 10.68 -8.46
CA SER A 39 10.68 10.78 -7.11
C SER A 39 11.45 11.75 -6.22
N ILE A 40 12.78 11.75 -6.27
CA ILE A 40 13.62 12.73 -5.57
C ILE A 40 13.37 14.15 -6.11
N SER A 41 13.17 14.31 -7.42
CA SER A 41 12.89 15.62 -8.01
C SER A 41 11.57 16.23 -7.54
N LEU A 42 10.55 15.40 -7.23
CA LEU A 42 9.31 15.87 -6.62
C LEU A 42 9.52 16.42 -5.21
N TRP A 43 10.44 15.82 -4.45
CA TRP A 43 10.80 16.31 -3.11
C TRP A 43 11.41 17.72 -3.15
N VAL A 44 12.28 17.96 -4.15
CA VAL A 44 12.99 19.25 -4.26
C VAL A 44 12.12 20.34 -4.89
N ARG A 45 11.37 19.99 -5.95
CA ARG A 45 10.66 20.98 -6.78
C ARG A 45 9.21 21.23 -6.37
N GLN A 46 8.57 20.24 -5.73
CA GLN A 46 7.16 20.26 -5.33
C GLN A 46 6.22 20.89 -6.39
N PRO A 47 6.20 20.35 -7.61
CA PRO A 47 5.44 20.92 -8.70
C PRO A 47 3.94 20.76 -8.46
N GLN A 48 3.14 21.66 -9.04
CA GLN A 48 1.71 21.48 -9.11
C GLN A 48 1.36 20.31 -10.06
N ALA A 49 0.29 19.58 -9.75
CA ALA A 49 -0.25 18.55 -10.62
C ALA A 49 -0.98 19.18 -11.80
N LEU A 50 -1.03 18.48 -12.94
CA LEU A 50 -1.89 18.87 -14.05
C LEU A 50 -3.39 18.74 -13.68
N PHE A 51 -3.68 17.73 -12.85
CA PHE A 51 -5.02 17.46 -12.31
C PHE A 51 -5.01 17.69 -10.80
N GLU A 52 -4.97 18.97 -10.38
CA GLU A 52 -4.82 19.37 -8.96
C GLU A 52 -5.93 18.86 -8.04
N GLU A 53 -7.12 18.61 -8.55
CA GLU A 53 -8.23 18.05 -7.78
C GLU A 53 -7.98 16.58 -7.38
N TYR A 54 -7.15 15.84 -8.14
CA TYR A 54 -6.95 14.41 -7.96
C TYR A 54 -5.60 14.06 -7.36
N PHE A 55 -4.57 14.82 -7.69
CA PHE A 55 -3.19 14.55 -7.32
C PHE A 55 -2.53 15.73 -6.63
N ALA A 56 -1.83 15.47 -5.55
CA ALA A 56 -1.04 16.46 -4.84
C ALA A 56 0.24 15.86 -4.26
N VAL A 57 1.24 16.71 -4.10
CA VAL A 57 2.48 16.38 -3.41
C VAL A 57 2.28 16.67 -1.93
N THR A 58 2.13 15.62 -1.13
CA THR A 58 2.00 15.73 0.34
C THR A 58 3.24 15.14 1.01
N PRO A 59 3.66 15.63 2.20
CA PRO A 59 4.86 15.14 2.89
C PRO A 59 4.84 13.63 3.13
N GLU A 60 3.70 13.09 3.60
CA GLU A 60 3.50 11.66 3.84
C GLU A 60 3.50 10.84 2.54
N GLY A 61 2.93 11.40 1.46
CA GLY A 61 2.95 10.80 0.13
C GLY A 61 4.37 10.73 -0.44
N LEU A 62 5.14 11.83 -0.34
CA LEU A 62 6.54 11.88 -0.78
C LEU A 62 7.43 10.92 -0.02
N LEU A 63 7.27 10.82 1.30
CA LEU A 63 8.04 9.89 2.11
C LEU A 63 7.78 8.44 1.65
N SER A 64 6.51 8.08 1.49
CA SER A 64 6.11 6.77 1.00
C SER A 64 6.63 6.51 -0.42
N LEU A 65 6.53 7.49 -1.32
CA LEU A 65 7.02 7.41 -2.68
C LEU A 65 8.54 7.16 -2.74
N LEU A 66 9.31 7.86 -1.90
CA LEU A 66 10.77 7.70 -1.86
C LEU A 66 11.15 6.28 -1.43
N VAL A 67 10.50 5.74 -0.38
CA VAL A 67 10.70 4.37 0.10
C VAL A 67 10.35 3.35 -0.99
N ILE A 68 9.20 3.53 -1.65
CA ILE A 68 8.75 2.66 -2.76
C ILE A 68 9.77 2.69 -3.90
N SER A 69 10.20 3.87 -4.33
CA SER A 69 11.12 4.04 -5.46
C SER A 69 12.48 3.42 -5.19
N LEU A 70 13.03 3.65 -3.99
CA LEU A 70 14.31 3.09 -3.58
C LEU A 70 14.26 1.57 -3.54
N LEU A 71 13.26 1.01 -2.84
CA LEU A 71 13.11 -0.43 -2.71
C LEU A 71 12.81 -1.09 -4.05
N PHE A 72 11.95 -0.50 -4.86
CA PHE A 72 11.68 -1.04 -6.19
C PHE A 72 12.94 -1.08 -7.06
N PHE A 73 13.76 -0.04 -7.04
CA PHE A 73 15.02 -0.02 -7.79
C PHE A 73 15.95 -1.15 -7.34
N LEU A 74 16.18 -1.31 -6.04
CA LEU A 74 17.03 -2.38 -5.50
C LEU A 74 16.47 -3.78 -5.80
N ILE A 75 15.16 -3.97 -5.62
CA ILE A 75 14.47 -5.23 -5.92
C ILE A 75 14.50 -5.53 -7.42
N SER A 76 14.42 -4.52 -8.30
CA SER A 76 14.50 -4.72 -9.75
C SER A 76 15.87 -5.26 -10.19
N ILE A 77 16.95 -4.80 -9.57
CA ILE A 77 18.30 -5.32 -9.79
C ILE A 77 18.36 -6.80 -9.38
N TYR A 78 17.92 -7.13 -8.17
CA TYR A 78 17.85 -8.52 -7.69
C TYR A 78 16.99 -9.39 -8.62
N THR A 79 15.84 -8.90 -9.03
CA THR A 79 14.88 -9.61 -9.88
C THR A 79 15.48 -9.99 -11.24
N THR A 80 16.35 -9.15 -11.82
CA THR A 80 17.00 -9.49 -13.10
C THR A 80 17.89 -10.73 -12.99
N GLY A 81 18.60 -10.89 -11.87
CA GLY A 81 19.36 -12.10 -11.54
C GLY A 81 18.48 -13.30 -11.23
N TYR A 82 17.48 -13.09 -10.39
CA TYR A 82 16.51 -14.10 -9.97
C TYR A 82 15.76 -14.75 -11.16
N LEU A 83 15.26 -13.94 -12.09
CA LEU A 83 14.55 -14.43 -13.29
C LEU A 83 15.44 -15.28 -14.20
N LYS A 84 16.74 -14.98 -14.27
CA LYS A 84 17.70 -15.80 -15.01
C LYS A 84 17.93 -17.17 -14.37
N ALA A 85 18.05 -17.19 -13.03
CA ALA A 85 18.36 -18.41 -12.27
C ALA A 85 17.14 -19.33 -12.14
N ALA A 86 15.97 -18.76 -11.86
CA ALA A 86 14.73 -19.50 -11.57
C ALA A 86 14.01 -20.04 -12.83
N ASN A 87 14.45 -19.65 -14.03
CA ASN A 87 13.87 -20.07 -15.33
C ASN A 87 12.33 -19.99 -15.37
N ILE A 88 11.77 -18.87 -14.93
CA ILE A 88 10.32 -18.65 -14.83
C ILE A 88 9.71 -18.58 -16.22
N ARG A 89 8.72 -19.44 -16.51
CA ARG A 89 8.03 -19.51 -17.82
C ARG A 89 7.42 -18.18 -18.25
N SER A 90 6.94 -17.38 -17.30
CA SER A 90 6.15 -16.15 -17.53
C SER A 90 6.91 -14.88 -17.18
N GLU A 91 8.22 -14.77 -17.51
CA GLU A 91 9.05 -13.61 -17.16
C GLU A 91 8.47 -12.26 -17.60
N ARG A 92 7.85 -12.22 -18.79
CA ARG A 92 7.22 -11.00 -19.33
C ARG A 92 6.05 -10.55 -18.45
N VAL A 93 5.22 -11.52 -18.04
CA VAL A 93 4.08 -11.25 -17.15
C VAL A 93 4.59 -10.78 -15.80
N PHE A 94 5.63 -11.42 -15.26
CA PHE A 94 6.21 -11.03 -13.99
C PHE A 94 6.78 -9.61 -14.03
N ALA A 95 7.63 -9.30 -15.03
CA ALA A 95 8.23 -7.98 -15.19
C ALA A 95 7.18 -6.88 -15.46
N GLY A 96 6.20 -7.16 -16.35
CA GLY A 96 5.11 -6.23 -16.63
C GLY A 96 4.24 -5.96 -15.41
N SER A 97 3.87 -7.01 -14.65
CA SER A 97 3.09 -6.86 -13.43
C SER A 97 3.85 -6.13 -12.33
N MET A 98 5.17 -6.31 -12.18
CA MET A 98 5.98 -5.53 -11.26
C MET A 98 5.97 -4.04 -11.61
N LEU A 99 6.08 -3.68 -12.90
CA LEU A 99 6.06 -2.29 -13.37
C LEU A 99 4.66 -1.66 -13.19
N LEU A 100 3.58 -2.39 -13.52
CA LEU A 100 2.22 -1.93 -13.26
C LEU A 100 1.98 -1.76 -11.76
N PHE A 101 2.54 -2.64 -10.93
CA PHE A 101 2.45 -2.54 -9.49
C PHE A 101 3.19 -1.30 -8.96
N LEU A 102 4.38 -0.97 -9.49
CA LEU A 102 5.06 0.29 -9.19
C LEU A 102 4.18 1.50 -9.55
N SER A 103 3.58 1.50 -10.75
CA SER A 103 2.71 2.57 -11.21
C SER A 103 1.54 2.80 -10.26
N THR A 104 0.83 1.73 -9.89
CA THR A 104 -0.35 1.82 -9.02
C THR A 104 0.02 2.26 -7.60
N MET A 105 1.13 1.78 -7.02
CA MET A 105 1.63 2.27 -5.74
C MET A 105 2.04 3.74 -5.78
N THR A 106 2.68 4.17 -6.88
CA THR A 106 3.03 5.58 -7.10
C THR A 106 1.75 6.44 -7.17
N MET A 107 0.74 5.96 -7.89
CA MET A 107 -0.56 6.64 -7.96
C MET A 107 -1.21 6.78 -6.57
N VAL A 108 -1.13 5.76 -5.69
CA VAL A 108 -1.60 5.85 -4.30
C VAL A 108 -0.89 6.97 -3.54
N THR A 109 0.44 7.05 -3.66
CA THR A 109 1.22 8.05 -2.88
C THR A 109 0.95 9.48 -3.29
N LEU A 110 0.63 9.71 -4.56
CA LEU A 110 0.35 11.02 -5.13
C LEU A 110 -1.14 11.39 -5.12
N SER A 111 -2.04 10.45 -4.80
CA SER A 111 -3.50 10.71 -4.74
C SER A 111 -3.85 11.63 -3.58
N ASP A 112 -4.56 12.71 -3.86
CA ASP A 112 -5.21 13.56 -2.86
C ASP A 112 -6.73 13.38 -2.82
N HIS A 113 -7.34 12.93 -3.90
CA HIS A 113 -8.78 12.65 -3.97
C HIS A 113 -9.09 11.24 -3.42
N ILE A 114 -10.07 11.12 -2.51
CA ILE A 114 -10.41 9.87 -1.83
C ILE A 114 -10.73 8.73 -2.81
N MET A 115 -11.51 9.01 -3.87
CA MET A 115 -11.89 8.00 -4.86
C MET A 115 -10.72 7.57 -5.75
N VAL A 116 -9.80 8.49 -6.08
CA VAL A 116 -8.59 8.16 -6.86
C VAL A 116 -7.69 7.26 -6.05
N MET A 117 -7.51 7.54 -4.75
CA MET A 117 -6.77 6.67 -3.83
C MET A 117 -7.41 5.29 -3.74
N TRP A 118 -8.73 5.21 -3.62
CA TRP A 118 -9.47 3.94 -3.60
C TRP A 118 -9.22 3.12 -4.86
N ILE A 119 -9.38 3.72 -6.06
CA ILE A 119 -9.09 3.07 -7.35
C ILE A 119 -7.62 2.59 -7.40
N ALA A 120 -6.69 3.44 -6.99
CA ALA A 120 -5.27 3.12 -7.03
C ALA A 120 -4.91 1.96 -6.10
N ILE A 121 -5.49 1.90 -4.89
CA ILE A 121 -5.28 0.79 -3.95
C ILE A 121 -5.86 -0.51 -4.50
N GLU A 122 -7.05 -0.51 -5.12
CA GLU A 122 -7.60 -1.71 -5.76
C GLU A 122 -6.75 -2.13 -6.98
N ALA A 123 -6.29 -1.18 -7.77
CA ALA A 123 -5.39 -1.46 -8.90
C ALA A 123 -4.07 -2.14 -8.44
N THR A 124 -3.59 -1.87 -7.21
CA THR A 124 -2.44 -2.60 -6.64
C THR A 124 -2.75 -4.08 -6.44
N THR A 125 -4.00 -4.46 -6.09
CA THR A 125 -4.42 -5.86 -5.94
C THR A 125 -4.33 -6.58 -7.29
N LEU A 126 -4.91 -5.97 -8.32
CA LEU A 126 -4.93 -6.54 -9.66
C LEU A 126 -3.53 -6.66 -10.28
N ALA A 127 -2.68 -5.64 -10.09
CA ALA A 127 -1.31 -5.64 -10.59
C ALA A 127 -0.42 -6.67 -9.88
N SER A 128 -0.65 -6.93 -8.59
CA SER A 128 0.18 -7.85 -7.79
C SER A 128 -0.29 -9.30 -7.81
N ALA A 129 -1.55 -9.59 -8.12
CA ALA A 129 -2.07 -10.95 -8.16
C ALA A 129 -1.29 -11.90 -9.10
N PRO A 130 -0.88 -11.48 -10.34
CA PRO A 130 -0.07 -12.33 -11.21
C PRO A 130 1.33 -12.60 -10.65
N LEU A 131 1.85 -11.77 -9.75
CA LEU A 131 3.14 -11.97 -9.09
C LEU A 131 3.08 -13.13 -8.10
N ILE A 132 1.95 -13.32 -7.40
CA ILE A 132 1.72 -14.45 -6.49
C ILE A 132 1.54 -15.73 -7.31
N TYR A 133 0.76 -15.67 -8.40
CA TYR A 133 0.44 -16.83 -9.27
C TYR A 133 1.57 -17.21 -10.23
N THR A 134 2.80 -16.89 -9.95
CA THR A 134 3.95 -17.10 -10.87
C THR A 134 4.24 -18.58 -11.13
N HIS A 135 4.18 -19.45 -10.11
CA HIS A 135 4.50 -20.87 -10.21
C HIS A 135 3.34 -21.74 -10.76
N ARG A 136 2.15 -21.20 -10.91
CA ARG A 136 0.95 -21.84 -11.49
C ARG A 136 0.60 -23.21 -10.87
N SER A 137 0.86 -23.38 -9.59
CA SER A 137 0.45 -24.56 -8.81
C SER A 137 -0.97 -24.39 -8.25
N ALA A 138 -1.58 -25.47 -7.77
CA ALA A 138 -2.87 -25.40 -7.08
C ALA A 138 -2.76 -24.54 -5.80
N ALA A 139 -1.64 -24.64 -5.06
CA ALA A 139 -1.39 -23.86 -3.86
C ALA A 139 -1.25 -22.35 -4.17
N THR A 140 -0.47 -22.00 -5.23
CA THR A 140 -0.36 -20.59 -5.65
C THR A 140 -1.68 -20.02 -6.16
N LEU A 141 -2.52 -20.83 -6.81
CA LEU A 141 -3.86 -20.42 -7.23
C LEU A 141 -4.75 -20.13 -6.03
N GLU A 142 -4.78 -21.02 -5.04
CA GLU A 142 -5.55 -20.87 -3.81
C GLU A 142 -5.12 -19.61 -3.06
N ALA A 143 -3.81 -19.40 -2.84
CA ALA A 143 -3.27 -18.22 -2.18
C ALA A 143 -3.63 -16.93 -2.94
N THR A 144 -3.54 -16.94 -4.28
CA THR A 144 -3.90 -15.79 -5.11
C THR A 144 -5.38 -15.47 -5.02
N LEU A 145 -6.26 -16.48 -5.08
CA LEU A 145 -7.70 -16.27 -4.95
C LEU A 145 -8.08 -15.75 -3.57
N LYS A 146 -7.50 -16.31 -2.49
CA LYS A 146 -7.69 -15.79 -1.13
C LYS A 146 -7.26 -14.31 -1.04
N TYR A 147 -6.09 -13.99 -1.59
CA TYR A 147 -5.59 -12.62 -1.62
C TYR A 147 -6.55 -11.67 -2.34
N VAL A 148 -6.94 -12.00 -3.58
CA VAL A 148 -7.83 -11.16 -4.38
C VAL A 148 -9.19 -11.01 -3.69
N LEU A 149 -9.83 -12.11 -3.29
CA LEU A 149 -11.17 -12.07 -2.69
C LEU A 149 -11.19 -11.28 -1.37
N ILE A 150 -10.27 -11.56 -0.45
CA ILE A 150 -10.26 -10.90 0.87
C ILE A 150 -9.92 -9.41 0.70
N CYS A 151 -8.92 -9.07 -0.12
CA CYS A 151 -8.54 -7.67 -0.34
C CYS A 151 -9.65 -6.90 -1.08
N SER A 152 -10.27 -7.45 -2.13
CA SER A 152 -11.34 -6.75 -2.85
C SER A 152 -12.59 -6.55 -2.00
N VAL A 153 -12.95 -7.51 -1.14
CA VAL A 153 -14.03 -7.30 -0.13
C VAL A 153 -13.65 -6.17 0.83
N GLY A 154 -12.40 -6.16 1.31
CA GLY A 154 -11.91 -5.05 2.15
C GLY A 154 -11.99 -3.70 1.42
N ILE A 155 -11.54 -3.63 0.18
CA ILE A 155 -11.57 -2.39 -0.61
C ILE A 155 -13.01 -1.96 -0.92
N ALA A 156 -13.95 -2.90 -1.10
CA ALA A 156 -15.38 -2.55 -1.21
C ALA A 156 -15.93 -1.89 0.08
N LEU A 157 -15.49 -2.35 1.26
CA LEU A 157 -15.80 -1.68 2.53
C LEU A 157 -15.18 -0.27 2.60
N ALA A 158 -13.95 -0.10 2.10
CA ALA A 158 -13.32 1.22 2.02
C ALA A 158 -14.08 2.17 1.06
N LEU A 159 -14.67 1.65 -0.04
CA LEU A 159 -15.56 2.44 -0.90
C LEU A 159 -16.78 2.93 -0.13
N LEU A 160 -17.43 2.04 0.62
CA LEU A 160 -18.55 2.42 1.48
C LEU A 160 -18.11 3.50 2.47
N GLY A 161 -16.94 3.37 3.10
CA GLY A 161 -16.37 4.39 3.97
C GLY A 161 -16.20 5.73 3.27
N SER A 162 -15.73 5.74 2.03
CA SER A 162 -15.58 6.94 1.20
C SER A 162 -16.92 7.61 0.91
N VAL A 163 -17.95 6.82 0.60
CA VAL A 163 -19.34 7.31 0.40
C VAL A 163 -19.90 7.91 1.69
N LEU A 164 -19.65 7.29 2.85
CA LEU A 164 -20.11 7.83 4.14
C LEU A 164 -19.38 9.14 4.51
N ILE A 165 -18.12 9.31 4.12
CA ILE A 165 -17.41 10.59 4.26
C ILE A 165 -18.06 11.66 3.37
N THR A 166 -18.43 11.33 2.13
CA THR A 166 -19.19 12.25 1.25
C THR A 166 -20.55 12.61 1.84
N LEU A 167 -21.26 11.62 2.40
CA LEU A 167 -22.52 11.88 3.12
C LEU A 167 -22.34 12.81 4.33
N SER A 168 -21.21 12.68 5.05
CA SER A 168 -20.85 13.61 6.14
C SER A 168 -20.68 15.05 5.65
N MET A 169 -20.22 15.26 4.40
CA MET A 169 -20.15 16.58 3.77
C MET A 169 -21.56 17.12 3.48
N ASP A 170 -22.38 16.31 2.82
CA ASP A 170 -23.75 16.70 2.44
C ASP A 170 -24.58 17.12 3.65
N VAL A 171 -24.57 16.29 4.71
CA VAL A 171 -25.28 16.59 5.97
C VAL A 171 -24.70 17.82 6.67
N GLY A 172 -23.38 18.01 6.61
CA GLY A 172 -22.68 19.19 7.15
C GLY A 172 -22.85 20.46 6.32
N GLY A 173 -23.53 20.40 5.15
CA GLY A 173 -23.68 21.53 4.23
C GLY A 173 -22.36 22.01 3.65
N VAL A 174 -21.46 21.08 3.32
CA VAL A 174 -20.13 21.35 2.79
C VAL A 174 -20.07 20.94 1.32
N ASP A 175 -19.83 21.91 0.45
CA ASP A 175 -19.66 21.72 -0.99
C ASP A 175 -18.21 22.07 -1.38
N VAL A 176 -17.35 21.08 -1.36
CA VAL A 176 -15.92 21.19 -1.75
C VAL A 176 -15.49 19.87 -2.45
N PRO A 177 -14.39 19.89 -3.23
CA PRO A 177 -13.83 18.64 -3.77
C PRO A 177 -13.56 17.59 -2.67
N VAL A 178 -13.80 16.31 -2.96
CA VAL A 178 -13.62 15.18 -2.03
C VAL A 178 -12.15 14.80 -1.97
N ALA A 179 -11.29 15.77 -1.65
CA ALA A 179 -9.84 15.61 -1.51
C ALA A 179 -9.44 15.66 -0.03
N PHE A 180 -8.42 14.91 0.34
CA PHE A 180 -7.95 14.83 1.73
C PHE A 180 -7.51 16.21 2.27
N SER A 181 -6.84 17.00 1.42
CA SER A 181 -6.38 18.35 1.77
C SER A 181 -7.54 19.29 2.05
N THR A 182 -8.55 19.34 1.18
CA THR A 182 -9.72 20.21 1.34
C THR A 182 -10.60 19.77 2.51
N LEU A 183 -10.81 18.46 2.67
CA LEU A 183 -11.60 17.91 3.78
C LEU A 183 -10.98 18.19 5.14
N ALA A 184 -9.64 18.17 5.24
CA ALA A 184 -8.93 18.53 6.48
C ALA A 184 -9.18 20.00 6.88
N VAL A 185 -9.32 20.91 5.91
CA VAL A 185 -9.58 22.33 6.18
C VAL A 185 -11.02 22.55 6.71
N VAL A 186 -11.98 21.83 6.13
CA VAL A 186 -13.42 21.98 6.46
C VAL A 186 -13.90 20.98 7.51
N ALA A 187 -13.01 20.17 8.06
CA ALA A 187 -13.31 18.99 8.88
C ALA A 187 -14.27 19.25 10.04
N LYS A 188 -14.21 20.43 10.68
CA LYS A 188 -15.12 20.82 11.78
C LYS A 188 -16.59 21.04 11.35
N ARG A 189 -16.84 21.17 10.05
CA ARG A 189 -18.18 21.33 9.49
C ARG A 189 -18.80 20.01 9.05
N LEU A 190 -17.98 18.94 8.96
CA LEU A 190 -18.46 17.60 8.61
C LEU A 190 -19.34 17.03 9.71
N ASP A 191 -20.40 16.29 9.33
CA ASP A 191 -21.22 15.60 10.32
C ASP A 191 -20.43 14.52 11.06
N PRO A 192 -20.33 14.59 12.41
CA PRO A 192 -19.46 13.68 13.16
C PRO A 192 -19.91 12.22 13.13
N LEU A 193 -21.21 11.95 12.98
CA LEU A 193 -21.75 10.59 12.97
C LEU A 193 -21.30 9.86 11.71
N TRP A 194 -21.54 10.45 10.56
CA TRP A 194 -21.19 9.87 9.27
C TRP A 194 -19.68 9.84 9.04
N LEU A 195 -18.94 10.85 9.54
CA LEU A 195 -17.49 10.86 9.48
C LEU A 195 -16.88 9.73 10.31
N LYS A 196 -17.37 9.46 11.54
CA LYS A 196 -16.96 8.32 12.36
C LYS A 196 -17.26 6.98 11.67
N ALA A 197 -18.48 6.82 11.13
CA ALA A 197 -18.86 5.63 10.40
C ALA A 197 -17.94 5.42 9.18
N GLY A 198 -17.69 6.47 8.38
CA GLY A 198 -16.80 6.45 7.24
C GLY A 198 -15.38 6.02 7.63
N PHE A 199 -14.84 6.58 8.72
CA PHE A 199 -13.52 6.20 9.23
C PHE A 199 -13.43 4.71 9.62
N VAL A 200 -14.45 4.16 10.29
CA VAL A 200 -14.48 2.74 10.65
C VAL A 200 -14.40 1.86 9.41
N PHE A 201 -15.20 2.15 8.37
CA PHE A 201 -15.19 1.38 7.12
C PHE A 201 -13.89 1.55 6.33
N ILE A 202 -13.27 2.74 6.33
CA ILE A 202 -11.93 2.98 5.78
C ILE A 202 -10.88 2.16 6.54
N LEU A 203 -10.90 2.18 7.87
CA LEU A 203 -9.94 1.45 8.70
C LEU A 203 -10.07 -0.07 8.50
N VAL A 204 -11.29 -0.61 8.48
CA VAL A 204 -11.52 -2.04 8.21
C VAL A 204 -11.09 -2.38 6.78
N GLY A 205 -11.47 -1.57 5.79
CA GLY A 205 -11.18 -1.82 4.38
C GLY A 205 -9.69 -1.75 4.05
N TYR A 206 -9.05 -0.64 4.30
CA TYR A 206 -7.61 -0.50 4.08
C TYR A 206 -6.80 -1.30 5.11
N GLY A 207 -7.32 -1.51 6.32
CA GLY A 207 -6.74 -2.39 7.32
C GLY A 207 -6.66 -3.85 6.87
N THR A 208 -7.64 -4.33 6.10
CA THR A 208 -7.57 -5.63 5.42
C THR A 208 -6.35 -5.70 4.52
N LYS A 209 -6.15 -4.67 3.70
CA LYS A 209 -5.01 -4.58 2.77
C LYS A 209 -3.67 -4.37 3.51
N MET A 210 -3.67 -3.62 4.61
CA MET A 210 -2.53 -3.42 5.51
C MET A 210 -2.16 -4.70 6.28
N GLY A 211 -3.06 -5.67 6.37
CA GLY A 211 -2.86 -6.92 7.10
C GLY A 211 -3.17 -6.82 8.60
N LEU A 212 -4.06 -5.90 9.00
CA LEU A 212 -4.50 -5.82 10.40
C LEU A 212 -5.43 -6.99 10.76
N ALA A 213 -5.30 -7.51 11.97
CA ALA A 213 -6.22 -8.51 12.50
C ALA A 213 -7.61 -7.88 12.78
N PRO A 214 -8.69 -8.63 12.54
CA PRO A 214 -8.76 -10.05 12.12
C PRO A 214 -8.66 -10.31 10.61
N MET A 215 -8.56 -9.29 9.77
CA MET A 215 -8.64 -9.43 8.30
C MET A 215 -7.31 -9.81 7.62
N HIS A 216 -6.30 -10.21 8.35
CA HIS A 216 -4.91 -10.48 7.93
C HIS A 216 -4.69 -11.82 7.21
N THR A 217 -5.70 -12.70 7.16
CA THR A 217 -5.53 -14.14 6.84
C THR A 217 -4.98 -14.43 5.45
N TRP A 218 -5.11 -13.51 4.49
CA TRP A 218 -4.55 -13.63 3.15
C TRP A 218 -3.01 -13.51 3.13
N LEU A 219 -2.44 -12.77 4.11
CA LEU A 219 -1.05 -12.31 4.04
C LEU A 219 -0.03 -13.46 4.21
N PRO A 220 -0.17 -14.39 5.18
CA PRO A 220 0.76 -15.52 5.30
C PRO A 220 0.76 -16.44 4.07
N ASP A 221 -0.42 -16.74 3.50
CA ASP A 221 -0.54 -17.60 2.34
C ASP A 221 0.03 -16.95 1.07
N ALA A 222 -0.26 -15.66 0.85
CA ALA A 222 0.28 -14.91 -0.28
C ALA A 222 1.82 -14.84 -0.25
N HIS A 223 2.43 -14.62 0.93
CA HIS A 223 3.89 -14.54 1.04
C HIS A 223 4.59 -15.89 0.93
N SER A 224 3.98 -16.96 1.45
CA SER A 224 4.51 -18.33 1.34
C SER A 224 4.66 -18.76 -0.12
N GLU A 225 3.65 -18.46 -0.94
CA GLU A 225 3.57 -18.89 -2.33
C GLU A 225 4.23 -17.94 -3.34
N ALA A 226 4.32 -16.65 -3.03
CA ALA A 226 4.90 -15.67 -3.95
C ALA A 226 6.43 -15.85 -4.07
N PRO A 227 7.03 -15.59 -5.26
CA PRO A 227 8.47 -15.47 -5.41
C PRO A 227 9.06 -14.39 -4.50
N SER A 228 10.32 -14.57 -4.05
CA SER A 228 10.99 -13.66 -3.12
C SER A 228 10.93 -12.17 -3.52
N PRO A 229 11.17 -11.78 -4.80
CA PRO A 229 11.02 -10.38 -5.21
C PRO A 229 9.59 -9.84 -5.06
N ALA A 230 8.58 -10.69 -5.33
CA ALA A 230 7.17 -10.31 -5.15
C ALA A 230 6.84 -10.14 -3.67
N SER A 231 7.26 -11.07 -2.81
CA SER A 231 7.06 -10.98 -1.35
C SER A 231 7.77 -9.75 -0.77
N ALA A 232 8.95 -9.40 -1.26
CA ALA A 232 9.67 -8.20 -0.83
C ALA A 232 8.88 -6.91 -1.14
N LEU A 233 8.24 -6.80 -2.31
CA LEU A 233 7.39 -5.67 -2.66
C LEU A 233 6.06 -5.68 -1.89
N LEU A 234 5.42 -6.85 -1.77
CA LEU A 234 4.14 -6.98 -1.06
C LEU A 234 4.28 -6.57 0.41
N SER A 235 5.30 -7.07 1.12
CA SER A 235 5.52 -6.72 2.52
C SER A 235 6.16 -5.35 2.70
N GLY A 236 7.20 -5.03 1.92
CA GLY A 236 8.01 -3.83 2.14
C GLY A 236 7.30 -2.53 1.77
N VAL A 237 6.40 -2.55 0.78
CA VAL A 237 5.81 -1.30 0.27
C VAL A 237 4.29 -1.31 0.10
N LEU A 238 3.66 -2.44 -0.27
CA LEU A 238 2.21 -2.47 -0.48
C LEU A 238 1.42 -2.14 0.80
N LEU A 239 1.83 -2.71 1.93
CA LEU A 239 1.15 -2.48 3.21
C LEU A 239 1.18 -0.99 3.60
N ASN A 240 2.26 -0.29 3.25
CA ASN A 240 2.40 1.15 3.47
C ASN A 240 1.42 1.98 2.63
N CYS A 241 1.11 1.53 1.41
CA CYS A 241 0.10 2.20 0.58
C CYS A 241 -1.28 2.18 1.25
N ALA A 242 -1.66 1.05 1.84
CA ALA A 242 -2.91 0.94 2.58
C ALA A 242 -2.89 1.78 3.88
N TYR A 243 -1.77 1.75 4.61
CA TYR A 243 -1.57 2.61 5.77
C TYR A 243 -1.70 4.10 5.43
N LEU A 244 -1.16 4.54 4.30
CA LEU A 244 -1.25 5.93 3.87
C LEU A 244 -2.70 6.40 3.73
N GLY A 245 -3.61 5.56 3.21
CA GLY A 245 -5.04 5.86 3.14
C GLY A 245 -5.69 6.02 4.52
N ILE A 246 -5.35 5.13 5.46
CA ILE A 246 -5.80 5.23 6.86
C ILE A 246 -5.23 6.51 7.50
N PHE A 247 -3.96 6.78 7.31
CA PHE A 247 -3.28 7.94 7.88
C PHE A 247 -3.87 9.27 7.39
N LYS A 248 -4.10 9.42 6.07
CA LYS A 248 -4.75 10.62 5.50
C LYS A 248 -6.16 10.81 6.04
N THR A 249 -6.95 9.74 6.16
CA THR A 249 -8.30 9.83 6.75
C THR A 249 -8.23 10.17 8.25
N ASN A 250 -7.26 9.61 8.99
CA ASN A 250 -7.06 9.94 10.40
C ASN A 250 -6.69 11.42 10.60
N LYS A 251 -5.97 12.06 9.66
CA LYS A 251 -5.73 13.52 9.69
C LYS A 251 -7.04 14.32 9.63
N ILE A 252 -8.02 13.87 8.85
CA ILE A 252 -9.36 14.50 8.81
C ILE A 252 -10.05 14.33 10.17
N MET A 253 -9.98 13.14 10.78
CA MET A 253 -10.54 12.90 12.11
C MET A 253 -9.94 13.82 13.17
N HIS A 254 -8.63 14.01 13.15
CA HIS A 254 -7.94 14.95 14.05
C HIS A 254 -8.39 16.38 13.81
N ALA A 255 -8.48 16.83 12.56
CA ALA A 255 -8.92 18.17 12.21
C ALA A 255 -10.40 18.43 12.61
N ALA A 256 -11.22 17.38 12.65
CA ALA A 256 -12.61 17.42 13.11
C ALA A 256 -12.75 17.40 14.65
N GLY A 257 -11.64 17.20 15.42
CA GLY A 257 -11.67 17.04 16.88
C GLY A 257 -12.19 15.66 17.33
N LEU A 258 -12.02 14.64 16.48
CA LEU A 258 -12.48 13.25 16.71
C LEU A 258 -11.29 12.29 16.92
N GLU A 259 -10.14 12.82 17.30
CA GLU A 259 -8.89 12.06 17.49
C GLU A 259 -9.01 10.98 18.58
N SER A 260 -9.77 11.22 19.63
CA SER A 260 -10.01 10.21 20.69
C SER A 260 -10.74 8.99 20.14
N PHE A 261 -11.72 9.18 19.24
CA PHE A 261 -12.45 8.09 18.63
C PHE A 261 -11.57 7.28 17.67
N SER A 262 -10.94 7.96 16.70
CA SER A 262 -10.09 7.29 15.71
C SER A 262 -8.89 6.62 16.36
N GLY A 263 -8.25 7.28 17.32
CA GLY A 263 -7.13 6.76 18.08
C GLY A 263 -7.47 5.49 18.86
N THR A 264 -8.62 5.48 19.58
CA THR A 264 -9.05 4.30 20.34
C THR A 264 -9.23 3.09 19.42
N ILE A 265 -9.90 3.25 18.29
CA ILE A 265 -10.12 2.13 17.35
C ILE A 265 -8.80 1.64 16.76
N MET A 266 -7.89 2.54 16.37
CA MET A 266 -6.58 2.17 15.85
C MET A 266 -5.73 1.44 16.90
N ILE A 267 -5.80 1.83 18.16
CA ILE A 267 -5.15 1.12 19.29
C ILE A 267 -5.70 -0.29 19.41
N VAL A 268 -7.03 -0.47 19.38
CA VAL A 268 -7.67 -1.81 19.49
C VAL A 268 -7.23 -2.72 18.33
N PHE A 269 -7.30 -2.26 17.09
CA PHE A 269 -6.86 -3.05 15.93
C PHE A 269 -5.35 -3.33 15.96
N GLY A 270 -4.55 -2.36 16.42
CA GLY A 270 -3.11 -2.51 16.57
C GLY A 270 -2.76 -3.58 17.60
N LEU A 271 -3.33 -3.52 18.80
CA LEU A 271 -3.13 -4.52 19.86
C LEU A 271 -3.63 -5.91 19.44
N ALA A 272 -4.79 -6.00 18.77
CA ALA A 272 -5.30 -7.26 18.25
C ALA A 272 -4.33 -7.88 17.25
N SER A 273 -3.73 -7.08 16.37
CA SER A 273 -2.75 -7.53 15.39
C SER A 273 -1.46 -8.03 16.03
N ILE A 274 -0.94 -7.32 17.01
CA ILE A 274 0.24 -7.74 17.79
C ILE A 274 -0.04 -9.06 18.52
N LEU A 275 -1.19 -9.19 19.18
CA LEU A 275 -1.56 -10.41 19.92
C LEU A 275 -1.69 -11.62 18.98
N VAL A 276 -2.38 -11.45 17.86
CA VAL A 276 -2.53 -12.51 16.85
C VAL A 276 -1.16 -12.90 16.29
N ALA A 277 -0.35 -11.95 15.89
CA ALA A 277 0.99 -12.23 15.38
C ALA A 277 1.85 -12.97 16.41
N ALA A 278 1.90 -12.50 17.64
CA ALA A 278 2.66 -13.13 18.73
C ALA A 278 2.26 -14.60 18.97
N THR A 279 0.95 -14.91 18.88
CA THR A 279 0.46 -16.29 19.08
C THR A 279 0.79 -17.20 17.91
N PHE A 280 0.71 -16.71 16.69
CA PHE A 280 0.90 -17.53 15.47
C PHE A 280 2.37 -17.69 15.08
N ILE A 281 3.24 -16.69 15.32
CA ILE A 281 4.69 -16.77 15.02
C ILE A 281 5.32 -17.99 15.68
N LEU A 282 4.97 -18.31 16.92
CA LEU A 282 5.57 -19.40 17.69
C LEU A 282 5.36 -20.80 17.07
N LYS A 283 4.35 -20.95 16.21
CA LYS A 283 4.00 -22.23 15.56
C LYS A 283 4.47 -22.34 14.13
N GLN A 284 5.11 -21.31 13.58
CA GLN A 284 5.53 -21.32 12.18
C GLN A 284 6.81 -22.13 11.99
N THR A 285 6.78 -23.03 11.02
CA THR A 285 7.95 -23.82 10.56
C THR A 285 8.51 -23.28 9.25
N GLU A 286 7.70 -22.57 8.47
CA GLU A 286 8.09 -21.97 7.20
C GLU A 286 8.59 -20.55 7.39
N TYR A 287 9.79 -20.27 6.87
CA TYR A 287 10.46 -18.99 7.04
C TYR A 287 9.64 -17.81 6.48
N LYS A 288 9.08 -17.93 5.26
CA LYS A 288 8.25 -16.87 4.67
C LYS A 288 6.97 -16.59 5.44
N ARG A 289 6.32 -17.63 5.98
CA ARG A 289 5.13 -17.45 6.82
C ARG A 289 5.49 -16.77 8.15
N LEU A 290 6.62 -17.11 8.74
CA LEU A 290 7.12 -16.43 9.94
C LEU A 290 7.35 -14.94 9.66
N LEU A 291 8.01 -14.60 8.54
CA LEU A 291 8.21 -13.20 8.11
C LEU A 291 6.87 -12.47 7.86
N ALA A 292 5.87 -13.18 7.33
CA ALA A 292 4.54 -12.63 7.09
C ALA A 292 3.83 -12.26 8.40
N TYR A 293 3.82 -13.15 9.39
CA TYR A 293 3.27 -12.83 10.72
C TYR A 293 4.02 -11.69 11.42
N SER A 294 5.35 -11.65 11.29
CA SER A 294 6.12 -10.52 11.78
C SER A 294 5.79 -9.21 11.04
N SER A 295 5.28 -9.25 9.79
CA SER A 295 4.76 -8.06 9.11
C SER A 295 3.43 -7.61 9.71
N ILE A 296 2.53 -8.55 10.05
CA ILE A 296 1.28 -8.26 10.78
C ILE A 296 1.56 -7.59 12.12
N GLU A 297 2.56 -8.09 12.87
CA GLU A 297 3.00 -7.49 14.13
C GLU A 297 3.45 -6.03 13.94
N ASN A 298 4.34 -5.77 12.97
CA ASN A 298 4.83 -4.43 12.71
C ASN A 298 3.72 -3.47 12.27
N MET A 299 2.79 -3.93 11.41
CA MET A 299 1.62 -3.13 11.02
C MET A 299 0.71 -2.85 12.22
N GLY A 300 0.60 -3.80 13.15
CA GLY A 300 -0.07 -3.59 14.44
C GLY A 300 0.60 -2.52 15.30
N ILE A 301 1.93 -2.53 15.40
CA ILE A 301 2.72 -1.51 16.12
C ILE A 301 2.53 -0.13 15.47
N ILE A 302 2.53 -0.05 14.14
CA ILE A 302 2.32 1.19 13.40
C ILE A 302 0.91 1.74 13.65
N ALA A 303 -0.12 0.89 13.58
CA ALA A 303 -1.50 1.28 13.87
C ALA A 303 -1.65 1.75 15.33
N PHE A 304 -1.09 1.01 16.29
CA PHE A 304 -1.09 1.36 17.70
C PHE A 304 -0.41 2.72 17.96
N GLY A 305 0.82 2.91 17.45
CA GLY A 305 1.56 4.15 17.64
C GLY A 305 0.87 5.37 17.00
N THR A 306 0.23 5.19 15.84
CA THR A 306 -0.57 6.22 15.19
C THR A 306 -1.82 6.55 16.01
N GLY A 307 -2.47 5.53 16.60
CA GLY A 307 -3.65 5.70 17.45
C GLY A 307 -3.35 6.42 18.77
N VAL A 308 -2.17 6.18 19.37
CA VAL A 308 -1.70 6.91 20.58
C VAL A 308 -1.42 8.38 20.26
N GLY A 309 -0.93 8.68 19.05
CA GLY A 309 -0.65 10.06 18.64
C GLY A 309 0.67 10.63 19.19
N GLY A 310 0.90 11.92 18.97
CA GLY A 310 2.06 12.63 19.49
C GLY A 310 3.41 11.98 19.08
N LEU A 311 4.30 11.78 20.04
CA LEU A 311 5.61 11.16 19.81
C LEU A 311 5.51 9.70 19.35
N ALA A 312 4.45 8.98 19.74
CA ALA A 312 4.23 7.60 19.31
C ALA A 312 3.86 7.53 17.81
N ALA A 313 3.12 8.49 17.28
CA ALA A 313 2.84 8.58 15.84
C ALA A 313 4.12 8.84 15.03
N TYR A 314 5.04 9.66 15.54
CA TYR A 314 6.36 9.83 14.93
C TYR A 314 7.15 8.51 14.94
N GLY A 315 7.14 7.80 16.06
CA GLY A 315 7.73 6.45 16.16
C GLY A 315 7.11 5.45 15.17
N ALA A 316 5.80 5.54 14.92
CA ALA A 316 5.11 4.70 13.94
C ALA A 316 5.61 4.94 12.50
N VAL A 317 5.86 6.20 12.13
CA VAL A 317 6.44 6.54 10.80
C VAL A 317 7.86 6.00 10.67
N LEU A 318 8.69 6.12 11.71
CA LEU A 318 10.04 5.53 11.71
C LEU A 318 9.98 4.01 11.62
N CYS A 319 9.06 3.37 12.36
CA CYS A 319 8.83 1.93 12.31
C CYS A 319 8.42 1.48 10.89
N LEU A 320 7.60 2.26 10.20
CA LEU A 320 7.18 1.98 8.81
C LEU A 320 8.37 1.96 7.85
N ILE A 321 9.27 2.94 7.93
CA ILE A 321 10.49 2.99 7.08
C ILE A 321 11.39 1.80 7.40
N HIS A 322 11.64 1.55 8.69
CA HIS A 322 12.44 0.44 9.16
C HIS A 322 11.89 -0.92 8.72
N HIS A 323 10.57 -1.12 8.89
CA HIS A 323 9.85 -2.29 8.41
C HIS A 323 10.06 -2.52 6.91
N SER A 324 9.90 -1.47 6.10
CA SER A 324 10.06 -1.54 4.65
C SER A 324 11.44 -2.04 4.24
N LEU A 325 12.49 -1.49 4.82
CA LEU A 325 13.88 -1.83 4.51
C LEU A 325 14.22 -3.26 4.97
N ILE A 326 13.87 -3.62 6.20
CA ILE A 326 14.17 -4.94 6.76
C ILE A 326 13.36 -6.03 6.07
N LYS A 327 12.06 -5.84 5.88
CA LYS A 327 11.23 -6.88 5.27
C LYS A 327 11.60 -7.14 3.82
N SER A 328 11.88 -6.08 3.06
CA SER A 328 12.35 -6.27 1.69
C SER A 328 13.64 -7.09 1.65
N SER A 329 14.63 -6.79 2.51
CA SER A 329 15.89 -7.55 2.54
C SER A 329 15.71 -8.99 3.02
N LEU A 330 14.91 -9.24 4.05
CA LEU A 330 14.66 -10.58 4.57
C LEU A 330 13.90 -11.46 3.57
N PHE A 331 12.90 -10.91 2.87
CA PHE A 331 12.20 -11.65 1.81
C PHE A 331 13.08 -11.91 0.59
N LEU A 332 14.05 -11.07 0.27
CA LEU A 332 15.00 -11.34 -0.81
C LEU A 332 15.99 -12.45 -0.44
N SER A 333 16.24 -12.66 0.84
CA SER A 333 17.13 -13.73 1.33
C SER A 333 16.43 -15.09 1.56
N SER A 334 15.11 -15.17 1.30
CA SER A 334 14.26 -16.33 1.58
C SER A 334 14.08 -17.29 0.39
#